data_5f39236bed60fa4c50c38c6ca8888475
#
_entry.id   5f39236bed60fa4c50c38c6ca8888475
#
_cell.length_a   1.000
_cell.length_b   1.000
_cell.length_c   1.000
_cell.angle_alpha   90.00
_cell.angle_beta   90.00
_cell.angle_gamma   90.00
#
_symmetry.space_group_name_H-M   'P 1'
#
loop_
_entity.id
_entity.type
_entity.pdbx_description
1 polymer ?
#
loop_
_entity_poly.entity_id
_entity_poly.type
_entity_poly.pdbx_seq_one_letter_code
_entity_poly.pdbx_strand_id
1 'polypeptide(L)'
;MKNNIVLIGFMGVGKGTVARALARELDIFSIDCDDLLESFANRKISKIFADDGETKFREIEKKLANFLQNSVSGAIISTGGGFYKVPNLKDIGVIIYLKSDFDSIIKRIKKSPNAKKKLAKRPLLKNLKKAKILHNQRDAEYEKVADFTVDVRKKSLQKIVEEIQNLIKE
;
A
#
# COMPACT_ATOMS: atom_id res chain seq x y z
N MET A 1 -20.07 -7.46 -7.05
CA MET A 1 -18.64 -7.19 -6.85
C MET A 1 -18.50 -5.99 -5.93
N LYS A 2 -17.53 -5.98 -5.01
CA LYS A 2 -17.29 -4.81 -4.16
C LYS A 2 -16.58 -3.73 -4.95
N ASN A 3 -17.07 -2.51 -4.88
CA ASN A 3 -16.54 -1.37 -5.63
C ASN A 3 -15.33 -0.70 -4.94
N ASN A 4 -14.56 -1.45 -4.14
CA ASN A 4 -13.34 -0.92 -3.55
C ASN A 4 -12.18 -1.00 -4.55
N ILE A 5 -11.27 -0.04 -4.48
CA ILE A 5 -9.99 -0.05 -5.21
C ILE A 5 -8.88 -0.25 -4.18
N VAL A 6 -8.13 -1.33 -4.30
CA VAL A 6 -7.07 -1.72 -3.36
C VAL A 6 -5.71 -1.44 -3.98
N LEU A 7 -4.98 -0.49 -3.43
CA LEU A 7 -3.63 -0.15 -3.89
C LEU A 7 -2.59 -0.99 -3.15
N ILE A 8 -1.85 -1.80 -3.88
CA ILE A 8 -0.72 -2.58 -3.38
C ILE A 8 0.60 -2.09 -3.97
N GLY A 9 1.70 -2.47 -3.38
CA GLY A 9 3.05 -2.12 -3.83
C GLY A 9 4.02 -1.90 -2.68
N PHE A 10 5.29 -1.71 -3.02
CA PHE A 10 6.36 -1.60 -2.05
C PHE A 10 6.24 -0.36 -1.16
N MET A 11 6.79 -0.44 0.04
CA MET A 11 6.84 0.71 0.96
C MET A 11 7.51 1.92 0.30
N GLY A 12 6.88 3.08 0.42
CA GLY A 12 7.40 4.32 -0.16
C GLY A 12 7.06 4.54 -1.63
N VAL A 13 6.38 3.61 -2.33
CA VAL A 13 5.96 3.80 -3.73
C VAL A 13 4.91 4.90 -3.92
N GLY A 14 4.19 5.29 -2.87
CA GLY A 14 3.24 6.40 -2.88
C GLY A 14 1.77 6.01 -2.81
N LYS A 15 1.46 4.81 -2.37
CA LYS A 15 0.07 4.32 -2.24
C LYS A 15 -0.86 5.31 -1.54
N GLY A 16 -0.50 5.78 -0.37
CA GLY A 16 -1.33 6.73 0.38
C GLY A 16 -1.52 8.08 -0.33
N THR A 17 -0.50 8.57 -1.05
CA THR A 17 -0.61 9.80 -1.84
C THR A 17 -1.55 9.61 -3.03
N VAL A 18 -1.41 8.50 -3.76
CA VAL A 18 -2.28 8.14 -4.89
C VAL A 18 -3.71 7.90 -4.38
N ALA A 19 -3.87 7.16 -3.28
CA ALA A 19 -5.18 6.89 -2.69
C ALA A 19 -5.97 8.16 -2.38
N ARG A 20 -5.33 9.14 -1.70
CA ARG A 20 -5.98 10.42 -1.38
C ARG A 20 -6.28 11.27 -2.61
N ALA A 21 -5.42 11.25 -3.62
CA ALA A 21 -5.67 11.99 -4.87
C ALA A 21 -6.83 11.35 -5.65
N LEU A 22 -6.82 10.03 -5.82
CA LEU A 22 -7.88 9.31 -6.50
C LEU A 22 -9.23 9.44 -5.78
N ALA A 23 -9.22 9.39 -4.44
CA ALA A 23 -10.41 9.56 -3.62
C ALA A 23 -11.07 10.94 -3.81
N ARG A 24 -10.25 11.99 -3.91
CA ARG A 24 -10.76 13.36 -4.21
C ARG A 24 -11.36 13.46 -5.61
N GLU A 25 -10.71 12.87 -6.60
CA GLU A 25 -11.20 12.89 -7.99
C GLU A 25 -12.52 12.11 -8.16
N LEU A 26 -12.71 11.06 -7.37
CA LEU A 26 -13.92 10.23 -7.43
C LEU A 26 -14.98 10.62 -6.39
N ASP A 27 -14.72 11.64 -5.56
CA ASP A 27 -15.58 12.09 -4.45
C ASP A 27 -15.99 10.95 -3.50
N ILE A 28 -15.00 10.13 -3.10
CA ILE A 28 -15.17 9.01 -2.18
C ILE A 28 -14.10 9.03 -1.09
N PHE A 29 -14.22 8.19 -0.06
CA PHE A 29 -13.22 8.11 1.01
C PHE A 29 -12.03 7.22 0.65
N SER A 30 -10.85 7.58 1.19
CA SER A 30 -9.68 6.71 1.22
C SER A 30 -9.44 6.17 2.63
N ILE A 31 -9.02 4.92 2.70
CA ILE A 31 -8.66 4.21 3.92
C ILE A 31 -7.16 3.90 3.88
N ASP A 32 -6.43 4.22 4.95
CA ASP A 32 -5.06 3.77 5.14
C ASP A 32 -5.05 2.59 6.12
N CYS A 33 -4.60 1.42 5.66
CA CYS A 33 -4.59 0.20 6.46
C CYS A 33 -3.65 0.32 7.67
N ASP A 34 -2.51 0.99 7.52
CA ASP A 34 -1.55 1.16 8.62
C ASP A 34 -2.15 2.03 9.74
N ASP A 35 -2.87 3.10 9.38
CA ASP A 35 -3.56 3.94 10.36
C ASP A 35 -4.66 3.16 11.10
N LEU A 36 -5.43 2.31 10.42
CA LEU A 36 -6.44 1.46 11.06
C LEU A 36 -5.81 0.41 11.98
N LEU A 37 -4.70 -0.21 11.57
CA LEU A 37 -3.98 -1.18 12.39
C LEU A 37 -3.43 -0.53 13.66
N GLU A 38 -2.83 0.67 13.55
CA GLU A 38 -2.33 1.41 14.71
C GLU A 38 -3.46 1.85 15.64
N SER A 39 -4.59 2.28 15.08
CA SER A 39 -5.79 2.65 15.85
C SER A 39 -6.36 1.44 16.60
N PHE A 40 -6.52 0.30 15.92
CA PHE A 40 -7.01 -0.93 16.55
C PHE A 40 -6.10 -1.42 17.67
N ALA A 41 -4.79 -1.42 17.45
CA ALA A 41 -3.81 -1.89 18.43
C ALA A 41 -3.50 -0.84 19.52
N ASN A 42 -3.95 0.41 19.36
CA ASN A 42 -3.59 1.58 20.18
C ASN A 42 -2.08 1.73 20.38
N ARG A 43 -1.29 1.44 19.35
CA ARG A 43 0.19 1.58 19.33
C ARG A 43 0.74 1.54 17.92
N LYS A 44 1.95 2.05 17.76
CA LYS A 44 2.65 2.08 16.47
C LYS A 44 2.99 0.69 15.96
N ILE A 45 2.91 0.48 14.64
CA ILE A 45 3.27 -0.79 13.97
C ILE A 45 4.68 -1.23 14.36
N SER A 46 5.65 -0.29 14.43
CA SER A 46 7.01 -0.59 14.87
C SER A 46 7.07 -1.20 16.28
N LYS A 47 6.18 -0.77 17.17
CA LYS A 47 6.05 -1.33 18.53
C LYS A 47 5.42 -2.73 18.51
N ILE A 48 4.41 -2.94 17.66
CA ILE A 48 3.80 -4.28 17.50
C ILE A 48 4.86 -5.28 17.05
N PHE A 49 5.68 -4.92 16.05
CA PHE A 49 6.77 -5.78 15.59
C PHE A 49 7.84 -6.04 16.67
N ALA A 50 8.22 -4.99 17.42
CA ALA A 50 9.26 -5.11 18.45
C ALA A 50 8.81 -5.94 19.66
N ASP A 51 7.57 -5.76 20.11
CA ASP A 51 7.06 -6.36 21.34
C ASP A 51 6.42 -7.74 21.10
N ASP A 52 5.66 -7.89 19.98
CA ASP A 52 4.81 -9.07 19.72
C ASP A 52 5.27 -9.89 18.51
N GLY A 53 6.16 -9.35 17.68
CA GLY A 53 6.70 -10.00 16.49
C GLY A 53 5.80 -9.94 15.25
N GLU A 54 6.34 -10.43 14.13
CA GLU A 54 5.67 -10.41 12.84
C GLU A 54 4.40 -11.26 12.82
N THR A 55 4.39 -12.43 13.44
CA THR A 55 3.24 -13.32 13.47
C THR A 55 2.01 -12.63 14.05
N LYS A 56 2.18 -11.91 15.16
CA LYS A 56 1.09 -11.15 15.77
C LYS A 56 0.60 -10.02 14.88
N PHE A 57 1.51 -9.31 14.24
CA PHE A 57 1.13 -8.27 13.28
C PHE A 57 0.29 -8.85 12.13
N ARG A 58 0.69 -10.00 11.56
CA ARG A 58 -0.07 -10.67 10.48
C ARG A 58 -1.44 -11.15 10.91
N GLU A 59 -1.62 -11.56 12.17
CA GLU A 59 -2.95 -11.87 12.70
C GLU A 59 -3.87 -10.64 12.72
N ILE A 60 -3.34 -9.48 13.11
CA ILE A 60 -4.11 -8.23 13.11
C ILE A 60 -4.42 -7.79 11.67
N GLU A 61 -3.47 -7.93 10.73
CA GLU A 61 -3.72 -7.68 9.31
C GLU A 61 -4.86 -8.56 8.74
N LYS A 62 -4.91 -9.84 9.11
CA LYS A 62 -6.03 -10.73 8.70
C LYS A 62 -7.37 -10.25 9.24
N LYS A 63 -7.42 -9.78 10.49
CA LYS A 63 -8.65 -9.19 11.05
C LYS A 63 -9.08 -7.96 10.26
N LEU A 64 -8.13 -7.08 9.91
CA LEU A 64 -8.41 -5.93 9.06
C LEU A 64 -8.90 -6.34 7.67
N ALA A 65 -8.27 -7.33 7.04
CA ALA A 65 -8.70 -7.83 5.73
C ALA A 65 -10.15 -8.36 5.76
N ASN A 66 -10.53 -9.08 6.82
CA ASN A 66 -11.92 -9.54 7.02
C ASN A 66 -12.89 -8.37 7.23
N PHE A 67 -12.51 -7.35 7.98
CA PHE A 67 -13.31 -6.14 8.14
C PHE A 67 -13.51 -5.43 6.80
N LEU A 68 -12.45 -5.23 6.03
CA LEU A 68 -12.52 -4.60 4.71
C LEU A 68 -13.42 -5.40 3.76
N GLN A 69 -13.27 -6.72 3.76
CA GLN A 69 -14.11 -7.59 2.94
C GLN A 69 -15.58 -7.52 3.34
N ASN A 70 -15.92 -7.50 4.61
CA ASN A 70 -17.30 -7.66 5.06
C ASN A 70 -18.05 -6.33 5.25
N SER A 71 -17.33 -5.25 5.56
CA SER A 71 -17.94 -4.01 6.06
C SER A 71 -17.60 -2.77 5.24
N VAL A 72 -16.71 -2.85 4.23
CA VAL A 72 -16.28 -1.68 3.44
C VAL A 72 -16.66 -1.86 1.97
N SER A 73 -17.26 -0.84 1.38
CA SER A 73 -17.58 -0.77 -0.05
C SER A 73 -17.46 0.67 -0.56
N GLY A 74 -17.02 0.85 -1.81
CA GLY A 74 -16.91 2.16 -2.45
C GLY A 74 -15.77 3.03 -1.88
N ALA A 75 -14.67 2.43 -1.46
CA ALA A 75 -13.52 3.14 -0.91
C ALA A 75 -12.22 2.86 -1.70
N ILE A 76 -11.27 3.81 -1.59
CA ILE A 76 -9.89 3.59 -2.02
C ILE A 76 -9.08 3.11 -0.82
N ILE A 77 -8.46 1.94 -0.93
CA ILE A 77 -7.73 1.30 0.17
C ILE A 77 -6.23 1.32 -0.11
N SER A 78 -5.47 2.05 0.71
CA SER A 78 -4.00 2.05 0.72
C SER A 78 -3.51 0.99 1.69
N THR A 79 -2.78 -0.02 1.19
CA THR A 79 -2.32 -1.15 2.00
C THR A 79 -0.88 -1.02 2.47
N GLY A 80 -0.51 -1.77 3.51
CA GLY A 80 0.88 -2.02 3.88
C GLY A 80 1.62 -2.86 2.84
N GLY A 81 2.95 -2.79 2.82
CA GLY A 81 3.76 -3.49 1.81
C GLY A 81 3.68 -5.01 1.83
N GLY A 82 3.22 -5.62 2.91
CA GLY A 82 3.02 -7.06 3.04
C GLY A 82 1.57 -7.52 2.99
N PHE A 83 0.63 -6.60 2.88
CA PHE A 83 -0.82 -6.87 2.93
C PHE A 83 -1.30 -7.76 1.77
N TYR A 84 -0.60 -7.77 0.64
CA TYR A 84 -0.93 -8.63 -0.51
C TYR A 84 -0.95 -10.14 -0.19
N LYS A 85 -0.41 -10.54 0.97
CA LYS A 85 -0.39 -11.94 1.45
C LYS A 85 -1.67 -12.38 2.16
N VAL A 86 -2.62 -11.47 2.43
CA VAL A 86 -3.88 -11.86 3.07
C VAL A 86 -4.68 -12.78 2.14
N PRO A 87 -5.28 -13.87 2.67
CA PRO A 87 -5.88 -14.90 1.84
C PRO A 87 -7.11 -14.43 1.05
N ASN A 88 -7.81 -13.42 1.57
CA ASN A 88 -9.04 -12.88 1.00
C ASN A 88 -8.85 -11.54 0.25
N LEU A 89 -7.62 -11.26 -0.23
CA LEU A 89 -7.31 -10.00 -0.93
C LEU A 89 -8.26 -9.72 -2.09
N LYS A 90 -8.51 -10.73 -2.92
CA LYS A 90 -9.37 -10.64 -4.11
C LYS A 90 -10.84 -10.36 -3.80
N ASP A 91 -11.27 -10.67 -2.58
CA ASP A 91 -12.65 -10.43 -2.14
C ASP A 91 -12.86 -9.01 -1.60
N ILE A 92 -11.78 -8.24 -1.39
CA ILE A 92 -11.84 -6.87 -0.88
C ILE A 92 -12.23 -5.88 -1.99
N GLY A 93 -11.69 -6.03 -3.20
CA GLY A 93 -11.94 -5.12 -4.32
C GLY A 93 -11.01 -5.36 -5.49
N VAL A 94 -10.97 -4.42 -6.43
CA VAL A 94 -10.06 -4.42 -7.58
C VAL A 94 -8.65 -4.09 -7.12
N ILE A 95 -7.69 -4.96 -7.43
CA ILE A 95 -6.31 -4.86 -6.96
C ILE A 95 -5.45 -4.13 -8.00
N ILE A 96 -4.92 -2.97 -7.63
CA ILE A 96 -4.02 -2.18 -8.48
C ILE A 96 -2.62 -2.17 -7.87
N TYR A 97 -1.65 -2.71 -8.59
CA TYR A 97 -0.25 -2.66 -8.22
C TYR A 97 0.40 -1.36 -8.72
N LEU A 98 0.89 -0.53 -7.81
CA LEU A 98 1.73 0.62 -8.13
C LEU A 98 3.19 0.17 -8.23
N LYS A 99 3.66 -0.02 -9.47
CA LYS A 99 4.99 -0.55 -9.77
C LYS A 99 6.02 0.57 -9.88
N SER A 100 7.18 0.36 -9.25
CA SER A 100 8.37 1.20 -9.44
C SER A 100 9.63 0.39 -9.16
N ASP A 101 10.77 0.79 -9.70
CA ASP A 101 12.04 0.24 -9.28
C ASP A 101 12.49 0.78 -7.91
N PHE A 102 13.32 0.02 -7.21
CA PHE A 102 13.76 0.35 -5.85
C PHE A 102 14.50 1.69 -5.79
N ASP A 103 15.39 1.95 -6.76
CA ASP A 103 16.22 3.15 -6.75
C ASP A 103 15.39 4.42 -6.96
N SER A 104 14.35 4.35 -7.81
CA SER A 104 13.36 5.42 -7.99
C SER A 104 12.55 5.69 -6.73
N ILE A 105 12.15 4.65 -6.00
CA ILE A 105 11.45 4.79 -4.72
C ILE A 105 12.34 5.52 -3.71
N ILE A 106 13.58 5.08 -3.53
CA ILE A 106 14.51 5.69 -2.57
C ILE A 106 14.82 7.14 -2.95
N LYS A 107 15.07 7.42 -4.23
CA LYS A 107 15.31 8.78 -4.72
C LYS A 107 14.15 9.72 -4.40
N ARG A 108 12.92 9.25 -4.59
CA ARG A 108 11.70 10.03 -4.29
C ARG A 108 11.54 10.29 -2.80
N ILE A 109 11.78 9.30 -1.95
CA ILE A 109 11.72 9.49 -0.50
C ILE A 109 12.75 10.52 -0.05
N LYS A 110 14.01 10.42 -0.53
CA LYS A 110 15.09 11.34 -0.17
C LYS A 110 14.83 12.78 -0.61
N LYS A 111 14.14 12.99 -1.74
CA LYS A 111 13.77 14.31 -2.24
C LYS A 111 12.54 14.93 -1.57
N SER A 112 11.81 14.17 -0.76
CA SER A 112 10.60 14.67 -0.12
C SER A 112 10.92 15.61 1.06
N PRO A 113 10.07 16.62 1.33
CA PRO A 113 10.30 17.58 2.43
C PRO A 113 10.50 16.95 3.81
N ASN A 114 9.92 15.78 4.03
CA ASN A 114 9.96 15.03 5.29
C ASN A 114 10.76 13.72 5.17
N ALA A 115 11.85 13.70 4.38
CA ALA A 115 12.63 12.50 4.08
C ALA A 115 13.05 11.74 5.35
N LYS A 116 13.65 12.41 6.33
CA LYS A 116 14.08 11.81 7.62
C LYS A 116 12.92 11.14 8.36
N LYS A 117 11.77 11.83 8.47
CA LYS A 117 10.57 11.30 9.13
C LYS A 117 9.97 10.11 8.37
N LYS A 118 9.99 10.16 7.05
CA LYS A 118 9.50 9.05 6.19
C LYS A 118 10.39 7.82 6.29
N LEU A 119 11.71 7.98 6.35
CA LEU A 119 12.65 6.88 6.54
C LEU A 119 12.56 6.30 7.95
N ALA A 120 12.43 7.14 8.98
CA ALA A 120 12.29 6.69 10.38
C ALA A 120 11.04 5.80 10.59
N LYS A 121 9.94 6.08 9.88
CA LYS A 121 8.71 5.27 9.92
C LYS A 121 8.83 3.92 9.19
N ARG A 122 9.95 3.66 8.49
CA ARG A 122 10.16 2.45 7.67
C ARG A 122 11.42 1.72 8.09
N PRO A 123 11.38 0.93 9.17
CA PRO A 123 12.57 0.24 9.72
C PRO A 123 13.31 -0.62 8.67
N LEU A 124 12.59 -1.22 7.72
CA LEU A 124 13.19 -2.03 6.66
C LEU A 124 14.09 -1.22 5.71
N LEU A 125 13.87 0.09 5.57
CA LEU A 125 14.72 0.97 4.77
C LEU A 125 16.01 1.42 5.47
N LYS A 126 16.23 1.03 6.73
CA LYS A 126 17.52 1.24 7.43
C LYS A 126 18.66 0.46 6.78
N ASN A 127 18.35 -0.68 6.19
CA ASN A 127 19.31 -1.49 5.42
C ASN A 127 18.87 -1.58 3.96
N LEU A 128 19.38 -0.67 3.13
CA LEU A 128 18.98 -0.56 1.73
C LEU A 128 19.29 -1.81 0.90
N LYS A 129 20.37 -2.54 1.21
CA LYS A 129 20.70 -3.80 0.50
C LYS A 129 19.62 -4.86 0.74
N LYS A 130 19.25 -5.09 2.00
CA LYS A 130 18.18 -6.03 2.38
C LYS A 130 16.82 -5.57 1.82
N ALA A 131 16.54 -4.28 1.88
CA ALA A 131 15.31 -3.70 1.34
C ALA A 131 15.20 -3.89 -0.19
N LYS A 132 16.30 -3.75 -0.92
CA LYS A 132 16.33 -3.98 -2.39
C LYS A 132 16.07 -5.46 -2.73
N ILE A 133 16.66 -6.39 -1.99
CA ILE A 133 16.39 -7.83 -2.15
C ILE A 133 14.90 -8.11 -1.90
N LEU A 134 14.34 -7.58 -0.83
CA LEU A 134 12.91 -7.74 -0.51
C LEU A 134 12.01 -7.14 -1.59
N HIS A 135 12.36 -5.96 -2.12
CA HIS A 135 11.65 -5.34 -3.24
C HIS A 135 11.61 -6.27 -4.45
N ASN A 136 12.76 -6.80 -4.86
CA ASN A 136 12.85 -7.67 -6.03
C ASN A 136 12.04 -8.98 -5.85
N GLN A 137 12.03 -9.55 -4.65
CA GLN A 137 11.21 -10.72 -4.33
C GLN A 137 9.72 -10.40 -4.42
N ARG A 138 9.28 -9.25 -3.88
CA ARG A 138 7.88 -8.86 -3.83
C ARG A 138 7.33 -8.36 -5.17
N ASP A 139 8.17 -7.84 -6.06
CA ASP A 139 7.73 -7.30 -7.35
C ASP A 139 6.91 -8.33 -8.15
N ALA A 140 7.45 -9.54 -8.32
CA ALA A 140 6.74 -10.63 -9.01
C ALA A 140 5.48 -11.09 -8.25
N GLU A 141 5.52 -11.06 -6.90
CA GLU A 141 4.36 -11.45 -6.09
C GLU A 141 3.23 -10.42 -6.19
N TYR A 142 3.54 -9.11 -6.23
CA TYR A 142 2.53 -8.07 -6.47
C TYR A 142 1.88 -8.21 -7.85
N GLU A 143 2.69 -8.43 -8.90
CA GLU A 143 2.16 -8.63 -10.27
C GLU A 143 1.22 -9.83 -10.35
N LYS A 144 1.56 -10.92 -9.66
CA LYS A 144 0.74 -12.15 -9.66
C LYS A 144 -0.66 -11.95 -9.06
N VAL A 145 -0.78 -11.09 -8.04
CA VAL A 145 -2.07 -10.90 -7.34
C VAL A 145 -2.85 -9.68 -7.86
N ALA A 146 -2.21 -8.77 -8.59
CA ALA A 146 -2.86 -7.58 -9.12
C ALA A 146 -3.82 -7.89 -10.26
N ASP A 147 -4.91 -7.14 -10.35
CA ASP A 147 -5.79 -7.12 -11.53
C ASP A 147 -5.22 -6.17 -12.58
N PHE A 148 -4.60 -5.06 -12.13
CA PHE A 148 -3.93 -4.08 -12.98
C PHE A 148 -2.59 -3.67 -12.39
N THR A 149 -1.62 -3.37 -13.26
CA THR A 149 -0.31 -2.81 -12.88
C THR A 149 -0.13 -1.44 -13.49
N VAL A 150 0.16 -0.46 -12.66
CA VAL A 150 0.44 0.92 -13.06
C VAL A 150 1.89 1.27 -12.75
N ASP A 151 2.71 1.48 -13.77
CA ASP A 151 4.08 1.96 -13.61
C ASP A 151 4.05 3.45 -13.23
N VAL A 152 4.52 3.77 -12.03
CA VAL A 152 4.50 5.14 -11.50
C VAL A 152 5.79 5.92 -11.76
N ARG A 153 6.79 5.29 -12.42
CA ARG A 153 8.07 5.94 -12.73
C ARG A 153 7.86 7.09 -13.71
N LYS A 154 8.53 8.22 -13.44
CA LYS A 154 8.51 9.41 -14.30
C LYS A 154 7.11 9.95 -14.64
N LYS A 155 6.08 9.56 -13.90
CA LYS A 155 4.73 10.09 -14.04
C LYS A 155 4.41 11.09 -12.93
N SER A 156 3.65 12.13 -13.27
CA SER A 156 3.03 13.00 -12.27
C SER A 156 1.90 12.27 -11.55
N LEU A 157 1.55 12.75 -10.36
CA LEU A 157 0.44 12.20 -9.59
C LEU A 157 -0.87 12.22 -10.41
N GLN A 158 -1.10 13.32 -11.13
CA GLN A 158 -2.28 13.49 -11.99
C GLN A 158 -2.35 12.39 -13.07
N LYS A 159 -1.25 12.12 -13.78
CA LYS A 159 -1.20 11.05 -14.79
C LYS A 159 -1.46 9.66 -14.22
N ILE A 160 -0.95 9.39 -13.00
CA ILE A 160 -1.19 8.11 -12.33
C ILE A 160 -2.70 7.96 -12.00
N VAL A 161 -3.31 9.02 -11.49
CA VAL A 161 -4.75 9.02 -11.15
C VAL A 161 -5.60 8.83 -12.40
N GLU A 162 -5.33 9.55 -13.49
CA GLU A 162 -6.02 9.41 -14.78
C GLU A 162 -5.91 7.98 -15.34
N GLU A 163 -4.71 7.39 -15.28
CA GLU A 163 -4.48 6.01 -15.73
C GLU A 163 -5.32 5.01 -14.91
N ILE A 164 -5.34 5.15 -13.59
CA ILE A 164 -6.16 4.30 -12.71
C ILE A 164 -7.65 4.48 -13.04
N GLN A 165 -8.12 5.70 -13.19
CA GLN A 165 -9.52 5.97 -13.53
C GLN A 165 -9.94 5.31 -14.85
N ASN A 166 -9.08 5.30 -15.85
CA ASN A 166 -9.36 4.64 -17.13
C ASN A 166 -9.44 3.12 -16.97
N LEU A 167 -8.53 2.51 -16.20
CA LEU A 167 -8.52 1.07 -15.95
C LEU A 167 -9.77 0.55 -15.19
N ILE A 168 -10.33 1.37 -14.30
CA ILE A 168 -11.51 0.94 -13.50
C ILE A 168 -12.85 1.22 -14.19
N LYS A 169 -12.87 1.92 -15.32
CA LYS A 169 -14.08 2.16 -16.13
C LYS A 169 -14.34 1.05 -17.17
N GLU A 170 -13.29 0.24 -17.46
CA GLU A 170 -13.37 -0.93 -18.32
C GLU A 170 -14.00 -2.12 -17.58
#